data_d606aa7fc4ad45195be398fc5b126dff
#
_entry.id   d606aa7fc4ad45195be398fc5b126dff
#
_cell.length_a   1.000
_cell.length_b   1.000
_cell.length_c   1.000
_cell.angle_alpha   90.00
_cell.angle_beta   90.00
_cell.angle_gamma   90.00
#
_symmetry.space_group_name_H-M   'P 1'
#
loop_
_entity.id
_entity.type
_entity.pdbx_description
1 polymer ?
#
loop_
_entity_poly.entity_id
_entity_poly.type
_entity_poly.pdbx_seq_one_letter_code
_entity_poly.pdbx_strand_id
1 'polypeptide(L)'
;MCCKPYGTKIYTCWISQLRAVISSNVLTMTNMVKETCMEEVVLIDLFDFGCHKSKSLNNDNVLQHIWSISQKRYGTDIPLTYFMCHQDPIYKENKSEAFFGIPEMDLDSLKNGYKIVKDTNMAAILYTIKHEIDELRKSAALIILPQQRKLEMDVYVDQLFTAVYKFSFEYFNAHPDNGDIIQQCGTEPEKNKLTSEDSEKLARRTIKSYLQSLPSLKGDLVILNSQKIPEDIFLHGFSTRCGGVSYIPTLSSLNLFSSSKRRDPKGVVAENFRRLGKAAGFDPQTYVPVKVDHAQKVWIMGKPEPPCYDGIVTNQKGVTIAAPGADCIPILFCDPVKKACGAAHSGWKGTLLGVSMATVNAMISEYGSDVKDILVVLGPSVGPCCFTLTQEEAKAFYDIDPYCVRQFESPNPYVDIRRATRILLERGGILPQNIQDDTIEDKSQNITLCTSCHPDTFFSHVRDGNNFGTQICFISIK
;
A
#
# COMPACT_ATOMS: atom_id res chain seq x y z
N MET A 1 -75.46 4.35 -28.74
CA MET A 1 -75.00 4.76 -30.07
C MET A 1 -73.49 4.95 -30.06
N CYS A 2 -72.84 4.16 -30.87
CA CYS A 2 -71.49 4.28 -31.45
C CYS A 2 -70.27 4.27 -30.50
N CYS A 3 -69.79 3.07 -30.28
CA CYS A 3 -68.38 2.77 -30.05
C CYS A 3 -67.59 3.05 -31.32
N LYS A 4 -66.37 3.67 -31.19
CA LYS A 4 -65.27 3.58 -32.17
C LYS A 4 -64.00 3.20 -31.46
N PRO A 5 -63.17 2.34 -32.05
CA PRO A 5 -62.05 1.69 -31.36
C PRO A 5 -60.81 2.58 -31.41
N TYR A 6 -60.17 2.77 -30.25
CA TYR A 6 -58.80 3.26 -30.16
C TYR A 6 -57.87 2.04 -29.93
N GLY A 7 -57.35 1.54 -30.98
CA GLY A 7 -56.38 0.47 -30.91
C GLY A 7 -55.56 0.43 -32.20
N THR A 8 -54.36 1.06 -32.19
CA THR A 8 -53.21 0.71 -33.06
C THR A 8 -52.02 1.66 -32.93
N LYS A 9 -52.13 2.80 -32.22
CA LYS A 9 -51.02 3.75 -32.12
C LYS A 9 -50.14 3.55 -30.87
N ILE A 10 -50.53 2.73 -29.89
CA ILE A 10 -49.75 2.54 -28.62
C ILE A 10 -48.68 1.45 -28.80
N TYR A 11 -48.93 0.47 -29.64
CA TYR A 11 -47.95 -0.67 -29.87
C TYR A 11 -46.72 -0.26 -30.67
N THR A 12 -46.78 0.67 -31.58
CA THR A 12 -45.62 1.14 -32.37
C THR A 12 -44.69 2.06 -31.57
N CYS A 13 -45.17 2.76 -30.59
CA CYS A 13 -44.34 3.60 -29.70
C CYS A 13 -43.51 2.78 -28.73
N TRP A 14 -44.06 1.69 -28.20
CA TRP A 14 -43.34 0.80 -27.27
C TRP A 14 -42.23 0.00 -27.96
N ILE A 15 -42.43 -0.46 -29.17
CA ILE A 15 -41.39 -1.21 -29.91
C ILE A 15 -40.23 -0.31 -30.33
N SER A 16 -40.51 0.99 -30.69
CA SER A 16 -39.44 1.93 -30.97
C SER A 16 -38.66 2.35 -29.72
N GLN A 17 -39.32 2.52 -28.59
CA GLN A 17 -38.65 2.77 -27.32
C GLN A 17 -37.84 1.57 -26.81
N LEU A 18 -38.33 0.36 -26.93
CA LEU A 18 -37.57 -0.85 -26.61
C LEU A 18 -36.36 -1.05 -27.54
N ARG A 19 -36.49 -0.76 -28.85
CA ARG A 19 -35.33 -0.79 -29.76
C ARG A 19 -34.31 0.28 -29.44
N ALA A 20 -34.72 1.50 -29.06
CA ALA A 20 -33.81 2.55 -28.63
C ALA A 20 -33.08 2.21 -27.32
N VAL A 21 -33.77 1.62 -26.34
CA VAL A 21 -33.17 1.17 -25.08
C VAL A 21 -32.23 -0.01 -25.29
N ILE A 22 -32.60 -0.97 -26.14
CA ILE A 22 -31.71 -2.09 -26.48
C ILE A 22 -30.48 -1.62 -27.28
N SER A 23 -30.65 -0.70 -28.25
CA SER A 23 -29.51 -0.11 -28.98
C SER A 23 -28.62 0.75 -28.10
N SER A 24 -29.18 1.54 -27.15
CA SER A 24 -28.38 2.33 -26.22
C SER A 24 -27.64 1.45 -25.20
N ASN A 25 -28.27 0.35 -24.71
CA ASN A 25 -27.60 -0.59 -23.82
C ASN A 25 -26.53 -1.44 -24.53
N VAL A 26 -26.74 -1.78 -25.79
CA VAL A 26 -25.71 -2.48 -26.61
C VAL A 26 -24.55 -1.52 -26.96
N LEU A 27 -24.83 -0.24 -27.25
CA LEU A 27 -23.78 0.76 -27.44
C LEU A 27 -23.04 1.09 -26.13
N THR A 28 -23.72 1.17 -24.99
CA THR A 28 -23.08 1.34 -23.68
C THR A 28 -22.28 0.10 -23.27
N MET A 29 -22.78 -1.11 -23.50
CA MET A 29 -21.99 -2.32 -23.27
C MET A 29 -20.79 -2.43 -24.22
N THR A 30 -20.93 -2.11 -25.50
CA THR A 30 -19.78 -2.09 -26.44
C THR A 30 -18.80 -0.99 -26.11
N ASN A 31 -19.24 0.17 -25.65
CA ASN A 31 -18.35 1.24 -25.19
C ASN A 31 -17.69 0.89 -23.83
N MET A 32 -18.41 0.26 -22.89
CA MET A 32 -17.80 -0.25 -21.64
C MET A 32 -16.79 -1.37 -21.93
N VAL A 33 -17.06 -2.27 -22.88
CA VAL A 33 -16.09 -3.31 -23.29
C VAL A 33 -14.90 -2.69 -24.03
N LYS A 34 -15.10 -1.64 -24.85
CA LYS A 34 -14.01 -0.88 -25.47
C LYS A 34 -13.19 -0.07 -24.45
N GLU A 35 -13.84 0.58 -23.48
CA GLU A 35 -13.13 1.31 -22.43
C GLU A 35 -12.35 0.36 -21.51
N THR A 36 -12.88 -0.83 -21.19
CA THR A 36 -12.15 -1.84 -20.39
C THR A 36 -10.97 -2.45 -21.14
N CYS A 37 -11.05 -2.63 -22.46
CA CYS A 37 -9.92 -3.09 -23.29
C CYS A 37 -8.77 -2.07 -23.38
N MET A 38 -9.05 -0.78 -23.28
CA MET A 38 -8.01 0.28 -23.32
C MET A 38 -7.23 0.42 -22.00
N GLU A 39 -7.74 -0.12 -20.89
CA GLU A 39 -7.10 -0.08 -19.57
C GLU A 39 -6.22 -1.29 -19.27
N GLU A 40 -6.30 -2.37 -20.03
CA GLU A 40 -5.58 -3.61 -19.83
C GLU A 40 -4.19 -3.58 -20.50
N VAL A 41 -3.23 -4.32 -19.93
CA VAL A 41 -1.94 -4.67 -20.55
C VAL A 41 -1.80 -6.19 -20.61
N VAL A 42 -0.94 -6.69 -21.51
CA VAL A 42 -0.64 -8.11 -21.61
C VAL A 42 0.77 -8.38 -21.12
N LEU A 43 0.95 -9.32 -20.20
CA LEU A 43 2.23 -9.76 -19.68
C LEU A 43 2.46 -11.21 -20.13
N ILE A 44 3.53 -11.47 -20.87
CA ILE A 44 3.87 -12.78 -21.38
C ILE A 44 5.10 -13.31 -20.68
N ASP A 45 4.96 -14.40 -19.92
CA ASP A 45 6.06 -14.99 -19.16
C ASP A 45 6.87 -15.95 -20.04
N LEU A 46 8.02 -15.47 -20.49
CA LEU A 46 9.03 -16.23 -21.24
C LEU A 46 10.31 -16.44 -20.40
N PHE A 47 10.24 -16.31 -19.09
CA PHE A 47 11.41 -16.28 -18.20
C PHE A 47 12.27 -17.53 -18.33
N ASP A 48 11.67 -18.72 -18.42
CA ASP A 48 12.40 -19.99 -18.49
C ASP A 48 12.82 -20.39 -19.92
N PHE A 49 12.42 -19.65 -20.95
CA PHE A 49 12.65 -20.01 -22.35
C PHE A 49 13.98 -19.49 -22.95
N GLY A 50 14.69 -18.62 -22.21
CA GLY A 50 15.84 -17.86 -22.76
C GLY A 50 17.23 -18.38 -22.43
N CYS A 51 17.40 -19.38 -21.54
CA CYS A 51 18.71 -19.65 -20.94
C CYS A 51 19.52 -20.82 -21.49
N HIS A 52 18.98 -21.69 -22.34
CA HIS A 52 19.74 -22.87 -22.78
C HIS A 52 19.87 -22.96 -24.29
N LYS A 53 21.14 -22.99 -24.76
CA LYS A 53 21.56 -23.42 -26.11
C LYS A 53 21.21 -24.89 -26.39
N SER A 54 20.13 -25.45 -25.86
CA SER A 54 19.69 -26.79 -26.22
C SER A 54 18.85 -26.70 -27.49
N LYS A 55 19.39 -27.32 -28.50
CA LYS A 55 18.86 -27.52 -29.84
C LYS A 55 17.35 -27.67 -29.87
N SER A 56 16.71 -26.85 -30.74
CA SER A 56 15.39 -27.11 -31.36
C SER A 56 14.25 -27.52 -30.43
N LEU A 57 13.87 -26.68 -29.50
CA LEU A 57 12.45 -26.54 -29.21
C LEU A 57 11.84 -25.74 -30.37
N ASN A 58 10.74 -26.25 -30.94
CA ASN A 58 9.94 -25.51 -31.92
C ASN A 58 9.32 -24.27 -31.23
N ASN A 59 10.14 -23.24 -30.98
CA ASN A 59 9.72 -21.99 -30.36
C ASN A 59 8.56 -21.35 -31.14
N ASP A 60 8.49 -21.60 -32.44
CA ASP A 60 7.44 -21.11 -33.33
C ASP A 60 6.04 -21.55 -32.87
N ASN A 61 5.86 -22.80 -32.45
CA ASN A 61 4.57 -23.31 -32.00
C ASN A 61 4.11 -22.69 -30.70
N VAL A 62 5.03 -22.45 -29.74
CA VAL A 62 4.71 -21.84 -28.46
C VAL A 62 4.28 -20.38 -28.65
N LEU A 63 5.05 -19.63 -29.45
CA LEU A 63 4.75 -18.23 -29.73
C LEU A 63 3.47 -18.06 -30.54
N GLN A 64 3.23 -18.95 -31.53
CA GLN A 64 1.96 -18.99 -32.27
C GLN A 64 0.77 -19.28 -31.35
N HIS A 65 0.94 -20.19 -30.38
CA HIS A 65 -0.11 -20.47 -29.39
C HIS A 65 -0.40 -19.27 -28.48
N ILE A 66 0.64 -18.62 -27.92
CA ILE A 66 0.52 -17.39 -27.12
C ILE A 66 -0.18 -16.30 -27.94
N TRP A 67 0.21 -16.16 -29.21
CA TRP A 67 -0.42 -15.20 -30.12
C TRP A 67 -1.90 -15.51 -30.35
N SER A 68 -2.25 -16.78 -30.56
CA SER A 68 -3.65 -17.21 -30.72
C SER A 68 -4.51 -16.89 -29.50
N ILE A 69 -3.95 -17.01 -28.29
CA ILE A 69 -4.63 -16.63 -27.04
C ILE A 69 -4.93 -15.13 -27.07
N SER A 70 -3.92 -14.31 -27.38
CA SER A 70 -4.08 -12.85 -27.44
C SER A 70 -5.09 -12.42 -28.51
N GLN A 71 -4.99 -12.98 -29.71
CA GLN A 71 -5.91 -12.69 -30.82
C GLN A 71 -7.36 -13.14 -30.52
N LYS A 72 -7.53 -14.28 -29.89
CA LYS A 72 -8.86 -14.77 -29.51
C LYS A 72 -9.55 -13.80 -28.54
N ARG A 73 -8.80 -13.16 -27.64
CA ARG A 73 -9.34 -12.25 -26.65
C ARG A 73 -9.55 -10.82 -27.18
N TYR A 74 -8.63 -10.31 -27.97
CA TYR A 74 -8.57 -8.89 -28.38
C TYR A 74 -8.76 -8.64 -29.89
N GLY A 75 -8.79 -9.69 -30.69
CA GLY A 75 -8.80 -9.55 -32.15
C GLY A 75 -7.51 -8.90 -32.66
N THR A 76 -7.64 -7.81 -33.42
CA THR A 76 -6.51 -7.01 -33.94
C THR A 76 -6.07 -5.89 -33.01
N ASP A 77 -6.81 -5.62 -31.92
CA ASP A 77 -6.58 -4.49 -31.02
C ASP A 77 -5.90 -4.95 -29.72
N ILE A 78 -4.84 -5.78 -29.85
CA ILE A 78 -4.07 -6.28 -28.72
C ILE A 78 -3.48 -5.11 -27.93
N PRO A 79 -3.66 -5.07 -26.58
CA PRO A 79 -3.11 -4.03 -25.73
C PRO A 79 -1.58 -4.00 -25.72
N LEU A 80 -0.99 -2.94 -25.13
CA LEU A 80 0.45 -2.89 -24.87
C LEU A 80 0.92 -4.18 -24.19
N THR A 81 1.90 -4.84 -24.83
CA THR A 81 2.34 -6.18 -24.46
C THR A 81 3.77 -6.13 -23.90
N TYR A 82 3.98 -6.75 -22.74
CA TYR A 82 5.29 -6.91 -22.11
C TYR A 82 5.75 -8.36 -22.20
N PHE A 83 6.93 -8.58 -22.79
CA PHE A 83 7.61 -9.88 -22.77
C PHE A 83 8.59 -9.90 -21.60
N MET A 84 8.38 -10.82 -20.67
CA MET A 84 9.19 -11.02 -19.46
C MET A 84 10.24 -12.09 -19.72
N CYS A 85 11.51 -11.69 -19.77
CA CYS A 85 12.61 -12.58 -20.17
C CYS A 85 13.73 -12.59 -19.12
N HIS A 86 14.32 -13.77 -18.90
CA HIS A 86 15.52 -13.89 -18.08
C HIS A 86 16.74 -13.34 -18.81
N GLN A 87 17.59 -12.60 -18.09
CA GLN A 87 18.90 -12.14 -18.56
C GLN A 87 20.00 -12.94 -17.87
N ASP A 88 20.80 -13.66 -18.65
CA ASP A 88 21.96 -14.35 -18.09
C ASP A 88 23.05 -13.31 -17.72
N PRO A 89 23.53 -13.25 -16.47
CA PRO A 89 24.53 -12.28 -16.03
C PRO A 89 25.90 -12.46 -16.69
N ILE A 90 26.15 -13.61 -17.30
CA ILE A 90 27.46 -13.94 -17.96
C ILE A 90 27.54 -13.36 -19.38
N TYR A 91 26.41 -13.11 -20.03
CA TYR A 91 26.37 -12.55 -21.38
C TYR A 91 26.20 -11.04 -21.37
N LYS A 92 27.33 -10.30 -21.29
CA LYS A 92 27.35 -8.88 -21.60
C LYS A 92 27.13 -8.67 -23.10
N GLU A 93 26.23 -7.79 -23.45
CA GLU A 93 25.77 -7.45 -24.79
C GLU A 93 26.87 -7.31 -25.84
N ASN A 94 26.87 -8.18 -26.82
CA ASN A 94 27.25 -7.81 -28.16
C ASN A 94 26.04 -7.25 -28.90
N LYS A 95 26.11 -6.01 -29.33
CA LYS A 95 25.03 -5.17 -29.86
C LYS A 95 24.31 -5.67 -31.14
N SER A 96 24.55 -6.89 -31.59
CA SER A 96 24.09 -7.39 -32.89
C SER A 96 23.44 -8.76 -32.88
N GLU A 97 23.20 -9.40 -31.72
CA GLU A 97 22.52 -10.70 -31.74
C GLU A 97 21.01 -10.46 -31.59
N ALA A 98 20.32 -10.78 -32.68
CA ALA A 98 18.87 -10.87 -32.74
C ALA A 98 18.36 -11.63 -31.52
N PHE A 99 17.27 -11.14 -30.96
CA PHE A 99 16.54 -11.72 -29.85
C PHE A 99 16.30 -13.21 -30.10
N PHE A 100 17.06 -14.06 -29.40
CA PHE A 100 16.97 -15.51 -29.56
C PHE A 100 15.55 -15.98 -29.26
N GLY A 101 14.80 -16.34 -30.28
CA GLY A 101 13.58 -17.12 -30.19
C GLY A 101 12.25 -16.38 -30.25
N ILE A 102 12.21 -15.10 -30.64
CA ILE A 102 11.01 -14.56 -31.26
C ILE A 102 11.27 -14.56 -32.77
N PRO A 103 10.97 -15.69 -33.46
CA PRO A 103 11.12 -15.72 -34.89
C PRO A 103 10.04 -14.81 -35.44
N GLU A 104 10.37 -13.94 -36.38
CA GLU A 104 9.47 -13.29 -37.32
C GLU A 104 7.96 -13.24 -36.98
N MET A 105 7.66 -13.16 -35.66
CA MET A 105 6.35 -12.65 -35.26
C MET A 105 6.28 -11.26 -35.87
N ASP A 106 5.26 -11.03 -36.64
CA ASP A 106 4.94 -9.68 -37.11
C ASP A 106 4.59 -8.79 -35.90
N LEU A 107 5.66 -8.46 -35.12
CA LEU A 107 5.57 -7.56 -33.95
C LEU A 107 5.10 -6.18 -34.38
N ASP A 108 5.28 -5.83 -35.67
CA ASP A 108 4.78 -4.61 -36.27
C ASP A 108 3.24 -4.60 -36.36
N SER A 109 2.61 -5.79 -36.27
CA SER A 109 1.14 -5.89 -36.18
C SER A 109 0.57 -5.50 -34.81
N LEU A 110 1.40 -5.37 -33.77
CA LEU A 110 0.99 -4.89 -32.44
C LEU A 110 0.77 -3.37 -32.46
N LYS A 111 -0.42 -2.95 -32.86
CA LYS A 111 -0.82 -1.53 -33.00
C LYS A 111 -0.54 -0.68 -31.75
N ASN A 112 -0.67 -1.28 -30.57
CA ASN A 112 -0.46 -0.60 -29.28
C ASN A 112 0.96 -0.76 -28.72
N GLY A 113 1.86 -1.38 -29.52
CA GLY A 113 3.27 -1.56 -29.20
C GLY A 113 3.56 -2.73 -28.26
N TYR A 114 4.85 -3.02 -28.13
CA TYR A 114 5.36 -4.02 -27.20
C TYR A 114 6.64 -3.54 -26.52
N LYS A 115 6.97 -4.17 -25.39
CA LYS A 115 8.22 -3.96 -24.66
C LYS A 115 8.80 -5.29 -24.20
N ILE A 116 10.12 -5.39 -24.23
CA ILE A 116 10.84 -6.55 -23.71
C ILE A 116 11.52 -6.13 -22.43
N VAL A 117 11.15 -6.75 -21.31
CA VAL A 117 11.73 -6.49 -19.99
C VAL A 117 12.62 -7.67 -19.61
N LYS A 118 13.91 -7.40 -19.42
CA LYS A 118 14.93 -8.41 -19.11
C LYS A 118 15.56 -8.13 -17.75
N ASP A 119 15.69 -9.15 -16.94
CA ASP A 119 16.42 -9.10 -15.68
C ASP A 119 16.87 -10.51 -15.26
N THR A 120 17.73 -10.57 -14.27
CA THR A 120 18.20 -11.83 -13.67
C THR A 120 17.17 -12.46 -12.73
N ASN A 121 16.13 -11.70 -12.33
CA ASN A 121 15.06 -12.21 -11.49
C ASN A 121 13.70 -11.64 -11.85
N MET A 122 12.64 -12.44 -11.62
CA MET A 122 11.27 -12.09 -11.94
C MET A 122 10.74 -10.92 -11.09
N ALA A 123 11.23 -10.74 -9.86
CA ALA A 123 10.80 -9.63 -9.01
C ALA A 123 11.18 -8.27 -9.61
N ALA A 124 12.39 -8.16 -10.18
CA ALA A 124 12.85 -6.96 -10.86
C ALA A 124 12.01 -6.67 -12.12
N ILE A 125 11.74 -7.70 -12.92
CA ILE A 125 10.91 -7.58 -14.12
C ILE A 125 9.51 -7.07 -13.77
N LEU A 126 8.83 -7.74 -12.84
CA LEU A 126 7.47 -7.37 -12.45
C LEU A 126 7.39 -6.00 -11.76
N TYR A 127 8.41 -5.64 -10.99
CA TYR A 127 8.46 -4.32 -10.36
C TYR A 127 8.68 -3.20 -11.37
N THR A 128 9.52 -3.43 -12.39
CA THR A 128 9.70 -2.51 -13.52
C THR A 128 8.42 -2.34 -14.31
N ILE A 129 7.73 -3.44 -14.65
CA ILE A 129 6.44 -3.40 -15.35
C ILE A 129 5.40 -2.68 -14.50
N LYS A 130 5.35 -2.96 -13.19
CA LYS A 130 4.45 -2.26 -12.26
C LYS A 130 4.66 -0.74 -12.31
N HIS A 131 5.92 -0.30 -12.32
CA HIS A 131 6.24 1.13 -12.40
C HIS A 131 5.65 1.76 -13.66
N GLU A 132 5.83 1.13 -14.81
CA GLU A 132 5.27 1.61 -16.09
C GLU A 132 3.74 1.57 -16.12
N ILE A 133 3.12 0.51 -15.57
CA ILE A 133 1.66 0.41 -15.45
C ILE A 133 1.11 1.55 -14.60
N ASP A 134 1.80 1.93 -13.52
CA ASP A 134 1.41 3.03 -12.65
C ASP A 134 1.56 4.40 -13.34
N GLU A 135 2.63 4.61 -14.10
CA GLU A 135 2.82 5.82 -14.91
C GLU A 135 1.71 5.97 -15.97
N LEU A 136 1.33 4.86 -16.59
CA LEU A 136 0.23 4.79 -17.56
C LEU A 136 -1.16 4.85 -16.91
N ARG A 137 -1.23 4.86 -15.57
CA ARG A 137 -2.47 4.82 -14.77
C ARG A 137 -3.36 3.62 -15.06
N LYS A 138 -2.77 2.51 -15.49
CA LYS A 138 -3.48 1.26 -15.76
C LYS A 138 -3.63 0.43 -14.50
N SER A 139 -4.59 -0.48 -14.48
CA SER A 139 -4.88 -1.33 -13.31
C SER A 139 -5.37 -2.72 -13.66
N ALA A 140 -5.43 -3.08 -14.94
CA ALA A 140 -5.80 -4.41 -15.38
C ALA A 140 -4.67 -5.03 -16.21
N ALA A 141 -4.42 -6.34 -16.04
CA ALA A 141 -3.44 -7.07 -16.81
C ALA A 141 -3.87 -8.52 -17.06
N LEU A 142 -3.66 -8.98 -18.29
CA LEU A 142 -3.69 -10.41 -18.63
C LEU A 142 -2.26 -10.96 -18.50
N ILE A 143 -2.08 -12.01 -17.71
CA ILE A 143 -0.80 -12.74 -17.62
C ILE A 143 -0.93 -14.06 -18.40
N ILE A 144 -0.12 -14.23 -19.42
CA ILE A 144 0.00 -15.46 -20.20
C ILE A 144 1.29 -16.16 -19.77
N LEU A 145 1.18 -17.36 -19.18
CA LEU A 145 2.32 -18.03 -18.56
C LEU A 145 2.24 -19.56 -18.69
N PRO A 146 3.37 -20.28 -18.53
CA PRO A 146 3.35 -21.72 -18.41
C PRO A 146 2.57 -22.18 -17.18
N GLN A 147 1.74 -23.22 -17.31
CA GLN A 147 0.89 -23.73 -16.23
C GLN A 147 1.66 -24.03 -14.94
N GLN A 148 2.89 -24.54 -15.03
CA GLN A 148 3.73 -24.90 -13.88
C GLN A 148 4.21 -23.69 -13.08
N ARG A 149 4.21 -22.49 -13.66
CA ARG A 149 4.67 -21.26 -12.99
C ARG A 149 3.55 -20.49 -12.27
N LYS A 150 2.31 -20.99 -12.32
CA LYS A 150 1.15 -20.30 -11.74
C LYS A 150 1.32 -20.00 -10.24
N LEU A 151 1.71 -21.01 -9.47
CA LEU A 151 1.88 -20.84 -8.00
C LEU A 151 2.96 -19.82 -7.65
N GLU A 152 4.06 -19.86 -8.37
CA GLU A 152 5.15 -18.88 -8.20
C GLU A 152 4.67 -17.46 -8.57
N MET A 153 3.98 -17.31 -9.71
CA MET A 153 3.44 -16.03 -10.16
C MET A 153 2.43 -15.44 -9.17
N ASP A 154 1.59 -16.29 -8.55
CA ASP A 154 0.65 -15.86 -7.52
C ASP A 154 1.36 -15.21 -6.33
N VAL A 155 2.53 -15.74 -5.93
CA VAL A 155 3.35 -15.14 -4.87
C VAL A 155 3.89 -13.77 -5.30
N TYR A 156 4.37 -13.65 -6.53
CA TYR A 156 4.85 -12.36 -7.04
C TYR A 156 3.71 -11.34 -7.08
N VAL A 157 2.55 -11.71 -7.62
CA VAL A 157 1.37 -10.83 -7.68
C VAL A 157 0.93 -10.43 -6.26
N ASP A 158 0.85 -11.37 -5.32
CA ASP A 158 0.45 -11.11 -3.94
C ASP A 158 1.40 -10.15 -3.20
N GLN A 159 2.70 -10.23 -3.48
CA GLN A 159 3.70 -9.43 -2.77
C GLN A 159 4.01 -8.08 -3.44
N LEU A 160 3.90 -7.99 -4.77
CA LEU A 160 4.30 -6.81 -5.56
C LEU A 160 3.11 -5.99 -6.08
N PHE A 161 1.87 -6.45 -5.89
CA PHE A 161 0.67 -5.74 -6.30
C PHE A 161 -0.38 -5.72 -5.18
N THR A 162 -1.41 -4.91 -5.35
CA THR A 162 -2.55 -4.80 -4.42
C THR A 162 -3.86 -5.11 -5.14
N ALA A 163 -4.98 -5.14 -4.43
CA ALA A 163 -6.30 -5.35 -5.04
C ALA A 163 -6.78 -4.22 -5.96
N VAL A 164 -6.03 -3.12 -6.06
CA VAL A 164 -6.24 -2.09 -7.09
C VAL A 164 -5.98 -2.65 -8.48
N TYR A 165 -5.03 -3.61 -8.60
CA TYR A 165 -4.72 -4.26 -9.87
C TYR A 165 -5.57 -5.52 -10.03
N LYS A 166 -6.13 -5.68 -11.22
CA LYS A 166 -6.95 -6.85 -11.58
C LYS A 166 -6.18 -7.71 -12.56
N PHE A 167 -5.91 -8.95 -12.18
CA PHE A 167 -5.21 -9.91 -13.03
C PHE A 167 -6.15 -10.98 -13.53
N SER A 168 -6.02 -11.30 -14.82
CA SER A 168 -6.55 -12.51 -15.44
C SER A 168 -5.39 -13.36 -15.92
N PHE A 169 -5.58 -14.68 -15.99
CA PHE A 169 -4.53 -15.62 -16.32
C PHE A 169 -4.97 -16.53 -17.47
N GLU A 170 -4.05 -16.72 -18.42
CA GLU A 170 -4.15 -17.71 -19.49
C GLU A 170 -2.88 -18.55 -19.50
N TYR A 171 -3.00 -19.79 -19.92
CA TYR A 171 -1.90 -20.74 -19.81
C TYR A 171 -1.51 -21.31 -21.15
N PHE A 172 -0.22 -21.58 -21.31
CA PHE A 172 0.28 -22.34 -22.43
C PHE A 172 1.13 -23.52 -21.95
N ASN A 173 1.19 -24.59 -22.75
CA ASN A 173 2.04 -25.74 -22.49
C ASN A 173 3.43 -25.46 -23.06
N ALA A 174 4.44 -25.54 -22.21
CA ALA A 174 5.84 -25.35 -22.57
C ALA A 174 6.38 -26.54 -23.40
N HIS A 175 5.72 -27.70 -23.33
CA HIS A 175 6.03 -28.89 -24.10
C HIS A 175 4.84 -29.23 -24.96
N PRO A 176 4.89 -29.09 -26.30
CA PRO A 176 3.90 -29.69 -27.16
C PRO A 176 3.98 -31.22 -26.98
N ASP A 177 2.84 -31.84 -26.69
CA ASP A 177 2.72 -33.28 -26.60
C ASP A 177 3.32 -33.94 -27.83
N ASN A 178 4.49 -34.55 -27.66
CA ASN A 178 4.87 -35.64 -28.55
C ASN A 178 3.93 -36.80 -28.18
N GLY A 179 2.81 -36.88 -28.88
CA GLY A 179 2.07 -38.15 -28.95
C GLY A 179 3.03 -39.23 -29.34
N ASP A 180 3.00 -40.33 -28.59
CA ASP A 180 3.71 -41.57 -28.79
C ASP A 180 5.25 -41.53 -28.78
N ILE A 181 5.82 -41.93 -27.66
CA ILE A 181 6.73 -43.09 -27.51
C ILE A 181 7.19 -43.12 -26.04
N ILE A 182 6.49 -43.95 -25.24
CA ILE A 182 7.08 -44.50 -24.03
C ILE A 182 8.09 -45.53 -24.48
N GLN A 183 9.34 -45.18 -24.58
CA GLN A 183 10.43 -46.13 -24.49
C GLN A 183 11.22 -45.88 -23.22
N GLN A 184 11.05 -46.85 -22.31
CA GLN A 184 11.92 -47.06 -21.17
C GLN A 184 13.38 -47.05 -21.60
N CYS A 185 14.14 -46.08 -21.13
CA CYS A 185 15.60 -46.21 -21.09
C CYS A 185 16.12 -45.56 -19.80
N GLY A 186 16.72 -46.42 -18.99
CA GLY A 186 17.79 -46.20 -18.02
C GLY A 186 17.70 -45.02 -17.08
N THR A 187 17.51 -45.35 -15.83
CA THR A 187 17.85 -44.65 -14.61
C THR A 187 18.92 -43.56 -14.77
N GLU A 188 18.48 -42.31 -14.87
CA GLU A 188 19.25 -41.15 -14.39
C GLU A 188 18.58 -40.59 -13.13
N PRO A 189 19.39 -40.08 -12.16
CA PRO A 189 18.87 -39.68 -10.87
C PRO A 189 17.95 -38.45 -11.04
N GLU A 190 16.77 -38.55 -10.45
CA GLU A 190 15.83 -37.44 -10.28
C GLU A 190 16.53 -36.24 -9.64
N LYS A 191 17.01 -35.30 -10.44
CA LYS A 191 17.43 -33.99 -9.98
C LYS A 191 16.19 -33.19 -9.60
N ASN A 192 15.91 -33.19 -8.30
CA ASN A 192 15.15 -32.22 -7.53
C ASN A 192 14.11 -31.40 -8.33
N LYS A 193 12.93 -31.96 -8.57
CA LYS A 193 11.73 -31.16 -8.74
C LYS A 193 11.51 -30.43 -7.39
N LEU A 194 11.76 -29.12 -7.36
CA LEU A 194 11.37 -28.27 -6.24
C LEU A 194 9.91 -28.55 -5.91
N THR A 195 9.61 -28.75 -4.64
CA THR A 195 8.21 -28.87 -4.21
C THR A 195 7.51 -27.53 -4.44
N SER A 196 6.21 -27.52 -4.54
CA SER A 196 5.42 -26.28 -4.64
C SER A 196 5.76 -25.31 -3.51
N GLU A 197 6.01 -25.83 -2.31
CA GLU A 197 6.41 -25.05 -1.13
C GLU A 197 7.82 -24.43 -1.27
N ASP A 198 8.75 -25.13 -1.91
CA ASP A 198 10.10 -24.62 -2.15
C ASP A 198 10.10 -23.49 -3.19
N SER A 199 9.28 -23.60 -4.23
CA SER A 199 9.10 -22.57 -5.26
C SER A 199 8.52 -21.28 -4.65
N GLU A 200 7.51 -21.39 -3.79
CA GLU A 200 6.94 -20.23 -3.09
C GLU A 200 7.97 -19.58 -2.14
N LYS A 201 8.73 -20.37 -1.38
CA LYS A 201 9.80 -19.86 -0.52
C LYS A 201 10.88 -19.15 -1.32
N LEU A 202 11.23 -19.71 -2.47
CA LEU A 202 12.22 -19.10 -3.36
C LEU A 202 11.71 -17.75 -3.89
N ALA A 203 10.48 -17.68 -4.39
CA ALA A 203 9.87 -16.45 -4.88
C ALA A 203 9.85 -15.36 -3.79
N ARG A 204 9.44 -15.70 -2.55
CA ARG A 204 9.47 -14.76 -1.41
C ARG A 204 10.87 -14.27 -1.08
N ARG A 205 11.89 -15.14 -1.14
CA ARG A 205 13.30 -14.74 -0.93
C ARG A 205 13.78 -13.82 -2.03
N THR A 206 13.48 -14.12 -3.28
CA THR A 206 13.85 -13.31 -4.45
C THR A 206 13.23 -11.92 -4.36
N ILE A 207 11.94 -11.81 -4.04
CA ILE A 207 11.25 -10.52 -3.82
C ILE A 207 11.93 -9.73 -2.71
N LYS A 208 12.15 -10.37 -1.55
CA LYS A 208 12.79 -9.73 -0.40
C LYS A 208 14.19 -9.22 -0.74
N SER A 209 15.03 -10.05 -1.38
CA SER A 209 16.38 -9.68 -1.78
C SER A 209 16.37 -8.51 -2.76
N TYR A 210 15.49 -8.54 -3.75
CA TYR A 210 15.35 -7.45 -4.72
C TYR A 210 14.94 -6.14 -4.06
N LEU A 211 13.87 -6.13 -3.24
CA LEU A 211 13.41 -4.92 -2.58
C LEU A 211 14.46 -4.33 -1.61
N GLN A 212 15.25 -5.20 -0.97
CA GLN A 212 16.37 -4.78 -0.12
C GLN A 212 17.50 -4.10 -0.90
N SER A 213 17.72 -4.48 -2.17
CA SER A 213 18.74 -3.89 -3.03
C SER A 213 18.35 -2.51 -3.59
N LEU A 214 17.07 -2.13 -3.52
CA LEU A 214 16.61 -0.85 -4.02
C LEU A 214 17.22 0.32 -3.23
N PRO A 215 17.62 1.40 -3.90
CA PRO A 215 18.12 2.59 -3.23
C PRO A 215 17.01 3.28 -2.43
N SER A 216 17.41 4.00 -1.38
CA SER A 216 16.50 4.91 -0.67
C SER A 216 16.07 6.06 -1.58
N LEU A 217 14.77 6.35 -1.57
CA LEU A 217 14.20 7.48 -2.26
C LEU A 217 14.02 8.66 -1.28
N LYS A 218 14.03 9.90 -1.77
CA LYS A 218 13.90 11.12 -0.98
C LYS A 218 14.95 11.26 0.14
N GLY A 219 16.19 10.82 -0.13
CA GLY A 219 17.31 10.95 0.80
C GLY A 219 17.32 9.90 1.91
N ASP A 220 18.05 10.22 2.98
CA ASP A 220 18.21 9.33 4.12
C ASP A 220 16.96 9.23 4.98
N LEU A 221 16.85 8.13 5.72
CA LEU A 221 15.75 7.94 6.66
C LEU A 221 15.92 8.87 7.85
N VAL A 222 14.87 9.67 8.12
CA VAL A 222 14.84 10.64 9.21
C VAL A 222 13.77 10.22 10.22
N ILE A 223 14.18 10.17 11.50
CA ILE A 223 13.31 9.92 12.66
C ILE A 223 13.37 11.15 13.55
N LEU A 224 12.22 11.69 13.92
CA LEU A 224 12.13 12.81 14.86
C LEU A 224 11.98 12.25 16.28
N ASN A 225 12.84 12.69 17.19
CA ASN A 225 12.83 12.28 18.58
C ASN A 225 12.41 13.44 19.48
N SER A 226 11.77 13.13 20.60
CA SER A 226 11.43 14.10 21.64
C SER A 226 12.46 14.09 22.75
N GLN A 227 12.98 15.23 23.11
CA GLN A 227 13.86 15.34 24.29
C GLN A 227 13.12 15.16 25.62
N LYS A 228 11.79 15.15 25.60
CA LYS A 228 10.96 14.95 26.79
C LYS A 228 10.91 13.49 27.23
N ILE A 229 11.02 12.53 26.28
CA ILE A 229 11.00 11.10 26.59
C ILE A 229 12.44 10.64 26.93
N PRO A 230 12.70 10.07 28.15
CA PRO A 230 14.02 9.63 28.55
C PRO A 230 14.55 8.50 27.65
N GLU A 231 15.62 8.76 26.91
CA GLU A 231 16.20 7.83 25.95
C GLU A 231 16.92 6.64 26.59
N ASP A 232 17.32 6.76 27.87
CA ASP A 232 17.91 5.66 28.63
C ASP A 232 16.88 4.59 29.02
N ILE A 233 15.59 4.96 29.08
CA ILE A 233 14.48 4.06 29.47
C ILE A 233 13.69 3.61 28.25
N PHE A 234 13.45 4.53 27.30
CA PHE A 234 12.57 4.29 26.15
C PHE A 234 13.30 4.49 24.83
N LEU A 235 13.08 3.57 23.89
CA LEU A 235 13.32 3.81 22.49
C LEU A 235 12.04 4.39 21.91
N HIS A 236 12.12 5.51 21.19
CA HIS A 236 10.94 6.18 20.65
C HIS A 236 11.28 6.98 19.39
N GLY A 237 10.25 7.37 18.66
CA GLY A 237 10.40 8.29 17.53
C GLY A 237 9.12 8.46 16.71
N PHE A 238 9.22 9.44 15.81
CA PHE A 238 8.19 9.70 14.77
C PHE A 238 8.88 9.61 13.41
N SER A 239 8.41 8.69 12.56
CA SER A 239 8.97 8.55 11.22
C SER A 239 8.54 9.72 10.33
N THR A 240 9.37 9.99 9.33
CA THR A 240 9.06 10.91 8.23
C THR A 240 8.75 10.12 6.95
N ARG A 241 8.57 10.80 5.82
CA ARG A 241 8.36 10.15 4.54
C ARG A 241 9.64 9.81 3.76
N CYS A 242 10.83 10.07 4.31
CA CYS A 242 12.13 9.89 3.65
C CYS A 242 12.76 8.52 3.92
N GLY A 243 13.58 8.02 2.98
CA GLY A 243 14.41 6.83 3.21
C GLY A 243 13.79 5.49 2.84
N GLY A 244 12.58 5.46 2.29
CA GLY A 244 11.90 4.26 1.85
C GLY A 244 12.09 3.91 0.37
N VAL A 245 11.32 2.93 -0.11
CA VAL A 245 11.35 2.44 -1.49
C VAL A 245 10.02 2.60 -2.23
N SER A 246 8.99 3.17 -1.61
CA SER A 246 7.73 3.49 -2.28
C SER A 246 7.94 4.60 -3.30
N TYR A 247 7.70 4.34 -4.58
CA TYR A 247 7.97 5.30 -5.66
C TYR A 247 6.79 6.17 -6.05
N ILE A 248 5.56 5.75 -5.76
CA ILE A 248 4.34 6.49 -6.13
C ILE A 248 4.33 7.84 -5.41
N PRO A 249 4.15 8.98 -6.09
CA PRO A 249 4.40 10.32 -5.53
C PRO A 249 3.72 10.58 -4.18
N THR A 250 2.44 10.19 -4.02
CA THR A 250 1.70 10.39 -2.76
C THR A 250 2.08 9.39 -1.65
N LEU A 251 2.75 8.27 -2.02
CA LEU A 251 3.22 7.22 -1.11
C LEU A 251 4.73 7.26 -0.89
N SER A 252 5.45 8.10 -1.67
CA SER A 252 6.91 8.16 -1.67
C SER A 252 7.44 8.91 -0.45
N SER A 253 8.37 8.32 0.28
CA SER A 253 9.05 7.06 -0.02
C SER A 253 8.91 6.01 1.09
N LEU A 254 8.76 6.41 2.36
CA LEU A 254 8.69 5.54 3.54
C LEU A 254 7.22 5.34 3.99
N ASN A 255 6.34 4.91 3.07
CA ASN A 255 4.98 4.57 3.46
C ASN A 255 4.98 3.30 4.34
N LEU A 256 4.34 3.41 5.52
CA LEU A 256 4.32 2.37 6.55
C LEU A 256 2.91 1.76 6.75
N PHE A 257 2.02 1.91 5.78
CA PHE A 257 0.69 1.35 5.86
C PHE A 257 0.31 0.60 4.58
N SER A 258 0.07 -0.70 4.71
CA SER A 258 -0.43 -1.53 3.62
C SER A 258 -1.97 -1.50 3.58
N SER A 259 -2.52 -1.28 2.40
CA SER A 259 -3.96 -1.29 2.17
C SER A 259 -4.27 -1.85 0.78
N SER A 260 -5.31 -2.68 0.71
CA SER A 260 -5.81 -3.20 -0.57
C SER A 260 -6.33 -2.09 -1.51
N LYS A 261 -6.67 -0.92 -0.98
CA LYS A 261 -7.18 0.24 -1.72
C LYS A 261 -6.07 1.18 -2.23
N ARG A 262 -4.82 0.98 -1.84
CA ARG A 262 -3.66 1.79 -2.25
C ARG A 262 -2.75 0.98 -3.18
N ARG A 263 -1.91 1.68 -3.94
CA ARG A 263 -1.03 1.04 -4.92
C ARG A 263 0.28 0.48 -4.34
N ASP A 264 0.59 0.75 -3.06
CA ASP A 264 1.79 0.22 -2.41
C ASP A 264 1.57 -1.22 -1.93
N PRO A 265 2.31 -2.18 -2.48
CA PRO A 265 2.13 -3.58 -2.11
C PRO A 265 2.75 -3.89 -0.76
N LYS A 266 2.29 -4.98 -0.15
CA LYS A 266 2.75 -5.39 1.17
C LYS A 266 4.24 -5.71 1.24
N GLY A 267 4.85 -6.20 0.16
CA GLY A 267 6.30 -6.41 0.09
C GLY A 267 7.11 -5.11 0.22
N VAL A 268 6.67 -4.06 -0.46
CA VAL A 268 7.29 -2.72 -0.39
C VAL A 268 7.13 -2.11 1.00
N VAL A 269 5.92 -2.19 1.57
CA VAL A 269 5.66 -1.70 2.94
C VAL A 269 6.49 -2.47 3.97
N ALA A 270 6.63 -3.79 3.82
CA ALA A 270 7.47 -4.61 4.68
C ALA A 270 8.95 -4.22 4.61
N GLU A 271 9.47 -3.88 3.42
CA GLU A 271 10.83 -3.36 3.27
C GLU A 271 10.99 -1.99 3.94
N ASN A 272 10.01 -1.09 3.81
CA ASN A 272 10.01 0.19 4.51
C ASN A 272 10.06 -0.01 6.04
N PHE A 273 9.26 -0.93 6.59
CA PHE A 273 9.31 -1.29 8.01
C PHE A 273 10.67 -1.85 8.42
N ARG A 274 11.27 -2.71 7.61
CA ARG A 274 12.60 -3.24 7.88
C ARG A 274 13.65 -2.12 7.96
N ARG A 275 13.59 -1.16 7.03
CA ARG A 275 14.49 0.01 7.02
C ARG A 275 14.30 0.87 8.26
N LEU A 276 13.05 1.17 8.61
CA LEU A 276 12.73 1.94 9.82
C LEU A 276 13.22 1.20 11.08
N GLY A 277 12.90 -0.09 11.24
CA GLY A 277 13.33 -0.87 12.39
C GLY A 277 14.85 -0.92 12.54
N LYS A 278 15.59 -1.09 11.43
CA LYS A 278 17.05 -1.04 11.42
C LYS A 278 17.59 0.33 11.86
N ALA A 279 17.00 1.42 11.38
CA ALA A 279 17.44 2.78 11.71
C ALA A 279 17.07 3.17 13.15
N ALA A 280 15.89 2.79 13.61
CA ALA A 280 15.39 3.07 14.95
C ALA A 280 15.96 2.15 16.03
N GLY A 281 16.40 0.94 15.67
CA GLY A 281 16.92 -0.05 16.61
C GLY A 281 15.86 -0.96 17.22
N PHE A 282 14.70 -1.16 16.57
CA PHE A 282 13.70 -2.14 16.99
C PHE A 282 13.54 -3.29 15.98
N ASP A 283 13.10 -4.45 16.48
CA ASP A 283 12.77 -5.60 15.63
C ASP A 283 11.34 -5.44 15.06
N PRO A 284 11.16 -5.39 13.73
CA PRO A 284 9.84 -5.38 13.13
C PRO A 284 8.91 -6.55 13.53
N GLN A 285 9.47 -7.66 14.02
CA GLN A 285 8.68 -8.80 14.51
C GLN A 285 8.03 -8.55 15.86
N THR A 286 8.58 -7.63 16.67
CA THR A 286 8.02 -7.23 17.97
C THR A 286 7.17 -5.95 17.88
N TYR A 287 6.87 -5.50 16.66
CA TYR A 287 6.09 -4.31 16.39
C TYR A 287 4.59 -4.59 16.47
N VAL A 288 3.89 -3.81 17.29
CA VAL A 288 2.45 -3.92 17.53
C VAL A 288 1.77 -2.57 17.33
N PRO A 289 1.15 -2.32 16.18
CA PRO A 289 0.43 -1.08 15.93
C PRO A 289 -1.00 -1.12 16.50
N VAL A 290 -1.59 0.06 16.72
CA VAL A 290 -3.03 0.18 16.94
C VAL A 290 -3.83 -0.27 15.71
N LYS A 291 -5.02 -0.82 15.93
CA LYS A 291 -6.01 -1.20 14.90
C LYS A 291 -7.08 -0.12 14.79
N VAL A 292 -6.79 0.92 14.03
CA VAL A 292 -7.52 2.19 13.98
C VAL A 292 -9.00 2.03 13.61
N ASP A 293 -9.87 2.64 14.42
CA ASP A 293 -11.31 2.76 14.20
C ASP A 293 -11.81 4.21 14.32
N HIS A 294 -10.90 5.17 14.56
CA HIS A 294 -11.20 6.58 14.84
C HIS A 294 -12.11 6.78 16.05
N ALA A 295 -11.95 5.95 17.07
CA ALA A 295 -12.73 5.94 18.30
C ALA A 295 -11.84 6.24 19.53
N GLN A 296 -12.20 5.68 20.71
CA GLN A 296 -11.47 5.93 21.96
C GLN A 296 -11.01 4.65 22.67
N LYS A 297 -11.19 3.48 22.05
CA LYS A 297 -10.86 2.20 22.69
C LYS A 297 -9.36 2.05 22.85
N VAL A 298 -8.92 1.56 24.01
CA VAL A 298 -7.53 1.30 24.32
C VAL A 298 -7.34 -0.19 24.62
N TRP A 299 -6.35 -0.79 23.99
CA TRP A 299 -5.93 -2.14 24.31
C TRP A 299 -4.80 -2.12 25.36
N ILE A 300 -5.03 -2.84 26.44
CA ILE A 300 -4.02 -3.13 27.46
C ILE A 300 -3.33 -4.42 27.06
N MET A 301 -2.03 -4.32 26.69
CA MET A 301 -1.28 -5.47 26.21
C MET A 301 -1.17 -6.53 27.30
N GLY A 302 -1.40 -7.80 26.92
CA GLY A 302 -1.52 -8.92 27.88
C GLY A 302 -2.97 -9.30 28.21
N LYS A 303 -3.95 -8.43 27.90
CA LYS A 303 -5.37 -8.78 27.93
C LYS A 303 -5.86 -9.23 26.55
N PRO A 304 -7.03 -9.88 26.45
CA PRO A 304 -7.60 -10.25 25.14
C PRO A 304 -7.64 -9.04 24.19
N GLU A 305 -7.05 -9.20 22.99
CA GLU A 305 -6.96 -8.14 22.00
C GLU A 305 -8.34 -7.84 21.40
N PRO A 306 -8.82 -6.58 21.46
CA PRO A 306 -10.05 -6.20 20.79
C PRO A 306 -9.87 -6.17 19.25
N PRO A 307 -10.98 -6.27 18.47
CA PRO A 307 -10.90 -6.24 17.01
C PRO A 307 -10.39 -4.91 16.45
N CYS A 308 -10.65 -3.79 17.16
CA CYS A 308 -10.19 -2.44 16.83
C CYS A 308 -9.93 -1.63 18.10
N TYR A 309 -8.96 -0.74 18.03
CA TYR A 309 -8.56 0.17 19.11
C TYR A 309 -7.65 1.26 18.57
N ASP A 310 -7.79 2.47 19.10
CA ASP A 310 -7.00 3.64 18.72
C ASP A 310 -5.91 3.99 19.74
N GLY A 311 -5.91 3.34 20.92
CA GLY A 311 -4.86 3.42 21.92
C GLY A 311 -4.33 2.05 22.31
N ILE A 312 -3.06 1.99 22.70
CA ILE A 312 -2.40 0.78 23.21
C ILE A 312 -1.45 1.16 24.33
N VAL A 313 -1.40 0.37 25.39
CA VAL A 313 -0.48 0.56 26.52
C VAL A 313 0.23 -0.74 26.87
N THR A 314 1.50 -0.63 27.33
CA THR A 314 2.30 -1.79 27.76
C THR A 314 3.33 -1.41 28.82
N ASN A 315 3.72 -2.38 29.67
CA ASN A 315 4.92 -2.34 30.50
C ASN A 315 5.93 -3.45 30.13
N GLN A 316 5.73 -4.10 28.98
CA GLN A 316 6.58 -5.18 28.51
C GLN A 316 7.81 -4.63 27.80
N LYS A 317 9.00 -5.11 28.20
CA LYS A 317 10.27 -4.74 27.54
C LYS A 317 10.40 -5.39 26.17
N GLY A 318 11.06 -4.68 25.23
CA GLY A 318 11.39 -5.19 23.92
C GLY A 318 10.22 -5.25 22.94
N VAL A 319 9.00 -4.88 23.35
CA VAL A 319 7.85 -4.76 22.46
C VAL A 319 7.73 -3.30 22.02
N THR A 320 7.62 -3.08 20.72
CA THR A 320 7.46 -1.75 20.14
C THR A 320 6.00 -1.52 19.76
N ILE A 321 5.33 -0.66 20.52
CA ILE A 321 3.96 -0.24 20.21
C ILE A 321 3.95 1.03 19.37
N ALA A 322 2.93 1.21 18.54
CA ALA A 322 2.90 2.31 17.58
C ALA A 322 1.49 2.77 17.21
N ALA A 323 1.40 4.02 16.77
CA ALA A 323 0.19 4.59 16.18
C ALA A 323 0.52 5.30 14.85
N PRO A 324 -0.32 5.12 13.81
CA PRO A 324 -0.14 5.80 12.54
C PRO A 324 -0.58 7.27 12.63
N GLY A 325 -0.06 8.08 11.68
CA GLY A 325 -0.53 9.44 11.45
C GLY A 325 -0.33 9.82 9.98
N ALA A 326 -1.29 10.54 9.44
CA ALA A 326 -1.23 11.29 8.19
C ALA A 326 -2.36 12.31 8.28
N ASP A 327 -2.15 13.30 9.13
CA ASP A 327 -3.03 14.35 9.64
C ASP A 327 -3.61 14.08 11.04
N CYS A 328 -4.14 12.89 11.32
CA CYS A 328 -4.47 12.50 12.69
C CYS A 328 -3.22 12.55 13.58
N ILE A 329 -3.37 12.92 14.85
CA ILE A 329 -2.26 13.08 15.79
C ILE A 329 -1.79 11.69 16.25
N PRO A 330 -0.54 11.27 15.95
CA PRO A 330 0.10 10.15 16.60
C PRO A 330 0.64 10.63 17.94
N ILE A 331 0.19 10.06 19.06
CA ILE A 331 0.53 10.50 20.42
C ILE A 331 1.36 9.41 21.10
N LEU A 332 2.47 9.80 21.73
CA LEU A 332 3.25 8.95 22.61
C LEU A 332 3.03 9.34 24.08
N PHE A 333 2.93 8.32 24.93
CA PHE A 333 2.83 8.45 26.38
C PHE A 333 3.93 7.60 27.02
N CYS A 334 4.55 8.11 28.09
CA CYS A 334 5.44 7.29 28.89
C CYS A 334 5.40 7.71 30.37
N ASP A 335 5.58 6.74 31.23
CA ASP A 335 5.79 6.88 32.66
C ASP A 335 7.17 6.32 33.00
N PRO A 336 8.19 7.18 33.22
CA PRO A 336 9.54 6.73 33.57
C PRO A 336 9.62 6.03 34.93
N VAL A 337 8.71 6.37 35.86
CA VAL A 337 8.69 5.83 37.22
C VAL A 337 8.19 4.36 37.19
N LYS A 338 7.07 4.12 36.54
CA LYS A 338 6.47 2.79 36.40
C LYS A 338 7.04 1.96 35.26
N LYS A 339 7.86 2.57 34.40
CA LYS A 339 8.37 1.97 33.17
C LYS A 339 7.22 1.39 32.32
N ALA A 340 6.26 2.24 32.04
CA ALA A 340 5.11 1.95 31.21
C ALA A 340 5.04 2.93 30.05
N CYS A 341 4.53 2.50 28.92
CA CYS A 341 4.35 3.39 27.76
C CYS A 341 3.03 3.13 27.05
N GLY A 342 2.62 4.13 26.26
CA GLY A 342 1.41 4.11 25.44
C GLY A 342 1.62 4.78 24.09
N ALA A 343 0.81 4.38 23.13
CA ALA A 343 0.68 5.05 21.83
C ALA A 343 -0.79 5.19 21.48
N ALA A 344 -1.18 6.33 20.89
CA ALA A 344 -2.56 6.54 20.45
C ALA A 344 -2.63 7.25 19.10
N HIS A 345 -3.63 6.87 18.31
CA HIS A 345 -4.06 7.53 17.10
C HIS A 345 -5.26 8.43 17.44
N SER A 346 -5.09 9.74 17.32
CA SER A 346 -6.12 10.73 17.64
C SER A 346 -6.50 11.56 16.42
N GLY A 347 -7.46 11.07 15.65
CA GLY A 347 -8.16 11.89 14.66
C GLY A 347 -9.14 12.85 15.35
N TRP A 348 -9.82 13.73 14.59
CA TRP A 348 -10.75 14.69 15.18
C TRP A 348 -11.88 14.02 15.99
N LYS A 349 -12.42 12.88 15.54
CA LYS A 349 -13.42 12.10 16.30
C LYS A 349 -12.80 11.50 17.56
N GLY A 350 -11.62 10.88 17.44
CA GLY A 350 -10.92 10.30 18.59
C GLY A 350 -10.56 11.36 19.65
N THR A 351 -10.21 12.59 19.21
CA THR A 351 -9.97 13.72 20.11
C THR A 351 -11.24 14.06 20.91
N LEU A 352 -12.37 14.23 20.25
CA LEU A 352 -13.65 14.54 20.91
C LEU A 352 -14.12 13.41 21.82
N LEU A 353 -13.88 12.15 21.45
CA LEU A 353 -14.21 10.98 22.26
C LEU A 353 -13.21 10.77 23.41
N GLY A 354 -12.06 11.48 23.44
CA GLY A 354 -11.12 11.46 24.54
C GLY A 354 -10.13 10.28 24.53
N VAL A 355 -9.71 9.79 23.35
CA VAL A 355 -8.75 8.68 23.23
C VAL A 355 -7.45 8.93 23.98
N SER A 356 -6.96 10.18 24.04
CA SER A 356 -5.75 10.57 24.77
C SER A 356 -5.90 10.30 26.27
N MET A 357 -7.00 10.76 26.89
CA MET A 357 -7.26 10.49 28.31
C MET A 357 -7.64 9.04 28.58
N ALA A 358 -8.31 8.35 27.64
CA ALA A 358 -8.54 6.90 27.77
C ALA A 358 -7.22 6.13 27.85
N THR A 359 -6.20 6.54 27.08
CA THR A 359 -4.86 5.94 27.13
C THR A 359 -4.16 6.23 28.47
N VAL A 360 -4.23 7.45 28.97
CA VAL A 360 -3.72 7.85 30.30
C VAL A 360 -4.41 7.02 31.40
N ASN A 361 -5.73 6.93 31.37
CA ASN A 361 -6.50 6.18 32.36
C ASN A 361 -6.17 4.67 32.33
N ALA A 362 -5.88 4.11 31.16
CA ALA A 362 -5.44 2.73 31.04
C ALA A 362 -4.05 2.53 31.71
N MET A 363 -3.11 3.47 31.55
CA MET A 363 -1.81 3.44 32.24
C MET A 363 -1.98 3.55 33.77
N ILE A 364 -2.84 4.44 34.24
CA ILE A 364 -3.14 4.59 35.67
C ILE A 364 -3.74 3.33 36.24
N SER A 365 -4.80 2.81 35.63
CA SER A 365 -5.56 1.67 36.16
C SER A 365 -4.79 0.37 36.10
N GLU A 366 -3.93 0.17 35.09
CA GLU A 366 -3.25 -1.09 34.89
C GLU A 366 -1.85 -1.14 35.52
N TYR A 367 -1.10 -0.04 35.42
CA TYR A 367 0.30 0.00 35.89
C TYR A 367 0.51 0.86 37.14
N GLY A 368 -0.55 1.48 37.64
CA GLY A 368 -0.49 2.36 38.81
C GLY A 368 0.36 3.62 38.56
N SER A 369 0.33 4.12 37.31
CA SER A 369 0.96 5.39 36.94
C SER A 369 0.30 6.55 37.68
N ASP A 370 1.10 7.52 38.16
CA ASP A 370 0.57 8.80 38.60
C ASP A 370 0.43 9.74 37.39
N VAL A 371 -0.72 10.40 37.26
CA VAL A 371 -0.98 11.33 36.18
C VAL A 371 0.08 12.44 36.07
N LYS A 372 0.74 12.77 37.18
CA LYS A 372 1.80 13.78 37.25
C LYS A 372 3.14 13.30 36.69
N ASP A 373 3.35 11.98 36.64
CA ASP A 373 4.59 11.37 36.16
C ASP A 373 4.50 11.02 34.65
N ILE A 374 3.28 11.05 34.08
CA ILE A 374 3.07 10.73 32.67
C ILE A 374 3.52 11.89 31.81
N LEU A 375 4.44 11.59 30.87
CA LEU A 375 4.91 12.49 29.81
C LEU A 375 4.14 12.18 28.54
N VAL A 376 3.72 13.22 27.82
CA VAL A 376 2.92 13.11 26.59
C VAL A 376 3.57 13.90 25.46
N VAL A 377 3.69 13.29 24.28
CA VAL A 377 4.24 13.95 23.09
C VAL A 377 3.28 13.82 21.94
N LEU A 378 2.80 14.96 21.43
CA LEU A 378 1.99 15.04 20.23
C LEU A 378 2.91 15.10 19.01
N GLY A 379 2.77 14.12 18.11
CA GLY A 379 3.57 14.04 16.90
C GLY A 379 3.08 14.94 15.76
N PRO A 380 3.75 14.83 14.59
CA PRO A 380 3.37 15.55 13.38
C PRO A 380 1.92 15.23 12.98
N SER A 381 1.13 16.26 12.78
CA SER A 381 -0.30 16.16 12.48
C SER A 381 -0.77 17.37 11.69
N VAL A 382 -1.99 17.36 11.16
CA VAL A 382 -2.52 18.53 10.47
C VAL A 382 -2.73 19.68 11.45
N GLY A 383 -2.26 20.88 11.08
CA GLY A 383 -2.43 22.08 11.88
C GLY A 383 -3.71 22.85 11.54
N PRO A 384 -4.05 23.84 12.39
CA PRO A 384 -5.18 24.73 12.16
C PRO A 384 -5.01 25.65 10.94
N CYS A 385 -3.90 25.56 10.23
CA CYS A 385 -3.66 26.23 8.96
C CYS A 385 -4.29 25.51 7.77
N CYS A 386 -4.59 24.19 7.90
CA CYS A 386 -5.02 23.35 6.78
C CYS A 386 -6.26 22.52 7.09
N PHE A 387 -6.59 22.27 8.36
CA PHE A 387 -7.68 21.36 8.71
C PHE A 387 -8.97 22.12 8.93
N THR A 388 -10.01 21.74 8.20
CA THR A 388 -11.35 22.31 8.30
C THR A 388 -12.39 21.22 8.55
N LEU A 389 -13.45 21.57 9.26
CA LEU A 389 -14.65 20.77 9.45
C LEU A 389 -15.89 21.60 9.05
N THR A 390 -17.05 20.97 8.95
CA THR A 390 -18.29 21.71 8.86
C THR A 390 -18.50 22.52 10.14
N GLN A 391 -19.26 23.62 10.07
CA GLN A 391 -19.56 24.46 11.24
C GLN A 391 -20.20 23.64 12.37
N GLU A 392 -21.08 22.70 12.03
CA GLU A 392 -21.74 21.81 13.00
C GLU A 392 -20.71 20.93 13.74
N GLU A 393 -19.79 20.28 13.00
CA GLU A 393 -18.74 19.44 13.60
C GLU A 393 -17.72 20.26 14.40
N ALA A 394 -17.36 21.45 13.92
CA ALA A 394 -16.43 22.35 14.59
C ALA A 394 -16.98 22.92 15.91
N LYS A 395 -18.30 22.97 16.06
CA LYS A 395 -18.93 23.46 17.30
C LYS A 395 -18.46 22.70 18.54
N ALA A 396 -18.29 21.38 18.46
CA ALA A 396 -17.82 20.56 19.58
C ALA A 396 -16.40 20.97 20.03
N PHE A 397 -15.52 21.41 19.11
CA PHE A 397 -14.21 21.95 19.44
C PHE A 397 -14.28 23.35 20.02
N TYR A 398 -15.18 24.19 19.51
CA TYR A 398 -15.44 25.53 20.07
C TYR A 398 -15.94 25.44 21.50
N ASP A 399 -16.75 24.46 21.83
CA ASP A 399 -17.27 24.21 23.18
C ASP A 399 -16.15 23.70 24.15
N ILE A 400 -15.10 23.05 23.64
CA ILE A 400 -13.90 22.75 24.43
C ILE A 400 -13.15 24.04 24.78
N ASP A 401 -12.82 24.83 23.76
CA ASP A 401 -12.18 26.16 23.91
C ASP A 401 -12.39 26.93 22.61
N PRO A 402 -12.92 28.18 22.65
CA PRO A 402 -13.12 28.99 21.44
C PRO A 402 -11.89 29.15 20.57
N TYR A 403 -10.69 29.13 21.16
CA TYR A 403 -9.43 29.22 20.40
C TYR A 403 -9.04 27.95 19.64
N CYS A 404 -9.79 26.84 19.82
CA CYS A 404 -9.64 25.65 18.97
C CYS A 404 -10.24 25.85 17.59
N VAL A 405 -11.03 26.89 17.38
CA VAL A 405 -11.72 27.12 16.10
C VAL A 405 -11.46 28.55 15.61
N ARG A 406 -11.01 28.68 14.37
CA ARG A 406 -10.85 29.96 13.68
C ARG A 406 -11.92 30.12 12.61
N GLN A 407 -12.41 31.35 12.41
CA GLN A 407 -13.47 31.66 11.44
C GLN A 407 -14.73 30.81 11.65
N PHE A 408 -15.19 30.75 12.90
CA PHE A 408 -16.31 29.91 13.31
C PHE A 408 -17.59 30.12 12.48
N GLU A 409 -17.83 31.36 12.02
CA GLU A 409 -18.99 31.70 11.17
C GLU A 409 -18.85 31.23 9.70
N SER A 410 -17.68 30.70 9.32
CA SER A 410 -17.49 30.09 7.99
C SER A 410 -18.27 28.76 7.90
N PRO A 411 -18.76 28.39 6.71
CA PRO A 411 -19.31 27.04 6.50
C PRO A 411 -18.32 25.91 6.81
N ASN A 412 -17.02 26.18 6.65
CA ASN A 412 -15.93 25.25 6.92
C ASN A 412 -14.84 25.95 7.76
N PRO A 413 -15.05 26.15 9.06
CA PRO A 413 -14.08 26.76 9.95
C PRO A 413 -12.82 25.90 10.10
N TYR A 414 -11.70 26.55 10.39
CA TYR A 414 -10.44 25.88 10.70
C TYR A 414 -10.42 25.39 12.13
N VAL A 415 -10.01 24.12 12.33
CA VAL A 415 -10.03 23.48 13.65
C VAL A 415 -8.62 23.06 14.08
N ASP A 416 -8.28 23.38 15.33
CA ASP A 416 -7.04 22.98 15.99
C ASP A 416 -7.27 21.77 16.91
N ILE A 417 -7.09 20.59 16.35
CA ILE A 417 -7.23 19.33 17.09
C ILE A 417 -6.10 19.12 18.10
N ARG A 418 -4.92 19.72 17.90
CA ARG A 418 -3.78 19.66 18.82
C ARG A 418 -4.05 20.43 20.09
N ARG A 419 -4.50 21.68 19.94
CA ARG A 419 -4.90 22.52 21.08
C ARG A 419 -6.02 21.85 21.88
N ALA A 420 -7.04 21.32 21.21
CA ALA A 420 -8.11 20.59 21.88
C ALA A 420 -7.57 19.38 22.67
N THR A 421 -6.67 18.58 22.06
CA THR A 421 -6.04 17.43 22.72
C THR A 421 -5.25 17.86 23.95
N ARG A 422 -4.45 18.94 23.86
CA ARG A 422 -3.70 19.49 24.98
C ARG A 422 -4.63 19.90 26.14
N ILE A 423 -5.66 20.68 25.85
CA ILE A 423 -6.62 21.13 26.86
C ILE A 423 -7.31 19.96 27.55
N LEU A 424 -7.69 18.92 26.80
CA LEU A 424 -8.31 17.72 27.38
C LEU A 424 -7.34 16.93 28.28
N LEU A 425 -6.06 16.85 27.93
CA LEU A 425 -5.01 16.25 28.75
C LEU A 425 -4.80 17.06 30.04
N GLU A 426 -4.70 18.38 29.97
CA GLU A 426 -4.53 19.27 31.13
C GLU A 426 -5.75 19.20 32.07
N ARG A 427 -6.98 19.19 31.53
CA ARG A 427 -8.21 18.96 32.31
C ARG A 427 -8.24 17.58 32.97
N GLY A 428 -7.60 16.60 32.36
CA GLY A 428 -7.42 15.25 32.93
C GLY A 428 -6.32 15.13 33.98
N GLY A 429 -5.59 16.23 34.26
CA GLY A 429 -4.58 16.31 35.31
C GLY A 429 -3.13 16.11 34.83
N ILE A 430 -2.89 15.92 33.54
CA ILE A 430 -1.50 15.93 33.01
C ILE A 430 -0.92 17.34 33.19
N LEU A 431 0.29 17.41 33.75
CA LEU A 431 0.94 18.68 33.99
C LEU A 431 1.30 19.37 32.67
N PRO A 432 1.06 20.68 32.49
CA PRO A 432 1.35 21.39 31.24
C PRO A 432 2.79 21.23 30.75
N GLN A 433 3.76 21.20 31.69
CA GLN A 433 5.18 20.99 31.39
C GLN A 433 5.49 19.55 30.92
N ASN A 434 4.61 18.60 31.15
CA ASN A 434 4.76 17.21 30.74
C ASN A 434 4.21 16.96 29.31
N ILE A 435 3.55 17.96 28.72
CA ILE A 435 3.01 17.87 27.36
C ILE A 435 3.97 18.59 26.39
N GLN A 436 4.43 17.88 25.36
CA GLN A 436 5.14 18.48 24.23
C GLN A 436 4.20 18.53 23.02
N ASP A 437 4.02 19.71 22.47
CA ASP A 437 3.30 20.02 21.25
C ASP A 437 3.93 21.22 20.53
N ASP A 438 3.20 21.91 19.64
CA ASP A 438 3.69 23.09 18.91
C ASP A 438 3.76 24.37 19.76
N THR A 439 3.39 24.33 21.04
CA THR A 439 3.55 25.44 22.00
C THR A 439 4.93 25.50 22.62
N ILE A 440 5.81 24.50 22.38
CA ILE A 440 7.21 24.49 22.90
C ILE A 440 7.93 25.78 22.56
N GLU A 441 8.66 26.32 23.53
CA GLU A 441 9.37 27.63 23.43
C GLU A 441 10.50 27.55 22.39
N ASP A 442 11.36 26.53 22.49
CA ASP A 442 12.42 26.28 21.52
C ASP A 442 11.83 25.65 20.24
N LYS A 443 11.55 26.50 19.26
CA LYS A 443 10.97 26.07 17.99
C LYS A 443 11.85 25.10 17.19
N SER A 444 13.15 25.00 17.46
CA SER A 444 14.04 24.02 16.82
C SER A 444 13.74 22.59 17.26
N GLN A 445 13.12 22.42 18.41
CA GLN A 445 12.70 21.13 18.96
C GLN A 445 11.23 20.79 18.65
N ASN A 446 10.54 21.66 17.91
CA ASN A 446 9.15 21.43 17.57
C ASN A 446 9.03 20.30 16.53
N ILE A 447 8.56 19.14 16.97
CA ILE A 447 8.24 17.99 16.11
C ILE A 447 6.76 17.94 15.69
N THR A 448 5.89 18.74 16.32
CA THR A 448 4.46 18.82 16.05
C THR A 448 4.21 19.77 14.86
N LEU A 449 4.80 19.44 13.71
CA LEU A 449 4.67 20.24 12.48
C LEU A 449 3.39 19.88 11.73
N CYS A 450 2.88 20.83 10.92
CA CYS A 450 1.71 20.57 10.06
C CYS A 450 2.09 19.63 8.91
N THR A 451 1.48 18.46 8.88
CA THR A 451 1.74 17.44 7.86
C THR A 451 1.39 17.90 6.45
N SER A 452 0.32 18.68 6.30
CA SER A 452 -0.11 19.23 5.02
C SER A 452 0.82 20.34 4.49
N CYS A 453 1.38 21.19 5.38
CA CYS A 453 2.29 22.28 5.02
C CYS A 453 3.72 21.80 4.70
N HIS A 454 4.11 20.59 5.13
CA HIS A 454 5.47 20.06 4.95
C HIS A 454 5.49 18.82 4.05
N PRO A 455 5.24 18.97 2.73
CA PRO A 455 5.07 17.86 1.79
C PRO A 455 6.35 17.02 1.61
N ASP A 456 7.53 17.60 1.83
CA ASP A 456 8.79 16.88 1.70
C ASP A 456 9.11 16.01 2.91
N THR A 457 8.49 16.30 4.07
CA THR A 457 8.77 15.62 5.34
C THR A 457 7.66 14.63 5.72
N PHE A 458 6.39 14.94 5.43
CA PHE A 458 5.25 14.17 5.93
C PHE A 458 4.24 13.79 4.86
N PHE A 459 3.59 12.67 5.08
CA PHE A 459 2.37 12.29 4.39
C PHE A 459 1.16 13.05 4.96
N SER A 460 0.17 13.33 4.12
CA SER A 460 -1.05 14.03 4.52
C SER A 460 -2.24 13.59 3.67
N HIS A 461 -3.30 13.12 4.30
CA HIS A 461 -4.58 12.82 3.65
C HIS A 461 -5.27 14.10 3.14
N VAL A 462 -5.21 15.18 3.94
CA VAL A 462 -5.81 16.49 3.57
C VAL A 462 -5.20 17.04 2.28
N ARG A 463 -3.90 16.86 2.08
CA ARG A 463 -3.19 17.30 0.87
C ARG A 463 -3.35 16.33 -0.29
N ASP A 464 -3.15 15.02 -0.04
CA ASP A 464 -2.92 14.02 -1.08
C ASP A 464 -4.19 13.21 -1.43
N GLY A 465 -5.30 13.40 -0.68
CA GLY A 465 -6.56 12.67 -0.87
C GLY A 465 -6.46 11.19 -0.49
N ASN A 466 -7.28 10.33 -1.09
CA ASN A 466 -7.44 8.94 -0.66
C ASN A 466 -6.21 8.03 -0.88
N ASN A 467 -5.29 8.37 -1.79
CA ASN A 467 -4.10 7.59 -2.07
C ASN A 467 -2.87 8.20 -1.39
N PHE A 468 -2.91 8.34 -0.06
CA PHE A 468 -1.84 8.94 0.75
C PHE A 468 -0.98 7.89 1.44
N GLY A 469 0.28 8.22 1.70
CA GLY A 469 1.18 7.43 2.56
C GLY A 469 0.92 7.69 4.04
N THR A 470 1.55 6.89 4.90
CA THR A 470 1.34 6.97 6.35
C THR A 470 2.69 6.87 7.08
N GLN A 471 2.97 7.84 7.95
CA GLN A 471 4.02 7.78 8.95
C GLN A 471 3.49 7.19 10.26
N ILE A 472 4.39 6.84 11.19
CA ILE A 472 4.03 6.31 12.51
C ILE A 472 4.79 7.04 13.62
N CYS A 473 4.21 7.05 14.82
CA CYS A 473 4.98 7.12 16.06
C CYS A 473 5.21 5.73 16.61
N PHE A 474 6.31 5.52 17.34
CA PHE A 474 6.61 4.27 17.99
C PHE A 474 7.31 4.48 19.33
N ILE A 475 7.11 3.56 20.27
CA ILE A 475 7.78 3.57 21.57
C ILE A 475 7.93 2.14 22.09
N SER A 476 9.06 1.87 22.74
CA SER A 476 9.30 0.63 23.47
C SER A 476 10.13 0.86 24.73
N ILE A 477 10.02 -0.01 25.70
CA ILE A 477 10.82 -0.03 26.94
C ILE A 477 12.09 -0.82 26.66
N LYS A 478 13.25 -0.22 26.97
CA LYS A 478 14.58 -0.85 26.84
C LYS A 478 14.88 -1.90 27.91
#